data_18ca055c8fca736707c1a46d048eaa3d
#
_entry.id   18ca055c8fca736707c1a46d048eaa3d
#
_cell.length_a   1.000
_cell.length_b   1.000
_cell.length_c   1.000
_cell.angle_alpha   90.00
_cell.angle_beta   90.00
_cell.angle_gamma   90.00
#
_symmetry.space_group_name_H-M   'P 1'
#
loop_
_entity.id
_entity.type
_entity.pdbx_description
1 polymer ?
#
loop_
_entity_poly.entity_id
_entity_poly.type
_entity_poly.pdbx_seq_one_letter_code
_entity_poly.pdbx_strand_id
1 'polypeptide(L)'
;TSAAAPVVSGIAALVYQAFPGFNGNQVRQALLTTATDLGVLGVDPIYGWGYVNAEKAVRGPALLPTSFSAAVPDSVNWTFSNDISGDGDLIKIGGGGLTLTGNNTYSGPTRIDSGTLNLSGSLGSDVFMNGGAFNAYGGTVNGNVHADAGTLGLAAGSTLQINGMLDLNGAGLTLLAPSGYISQWQGTVLTAASITGSTQSRMDSPWFSSTASVQDARIDASIQRRAVTDVLESYSATQLNSATNLEAAFAQLDRGAGTDALRQSAAALQSTDTGRAAAAILALSGQSQTTMKDVVLETGDALQPLLNERLRDIERVDGERGGAWFMFASPDSRKREAGFLDTDINSTLWAAGADWRWQDVSIGAALFTADDRVQYGGVSDQVRGDRTGIALYARQQGETWYWQGYALYSQFDSRTTRTLDTGLNDTLAESRSEGDSRGLSIETGRKFGEHFGLALLASADWAELDAYAETGSTGLELGFPAASLSRVLLGPDLRYGRALKNGFAWDVQAGYRFVLNDVGTGMRAYYTGLPGTGFTVDGMPYPDGFLSWGLGLGYRRGESHWYLRGNGQDSGNADRFTVSAGVRIGF
;
A
#
# COMPACT_ATOMS: atom_id res chain seq x y z
N THR A 1 -57.50 7.95 -7.79
CA THR A 1 -57.72 6.83 -8.67
C THR A 1 -56.66 5.74 -8.45
N SER A 2 -56.92 4.49 -8.86
CA SER A 2 -56.05 3.32 -8.62
C SER A 2 -54.63 3.47 -9.16
N ALA A 3 -54.38 4.32 -10.15
CA ALA A 3 -53.03 4.58 -10.69
C ALA A 3 -52.15 5.44 -9.79
N ALA A 4 -52.74 6.25 -8.90
CA ALA A 4 -51.94 7.10 -8.00
C ALA A 4 -51.30 6.30 -6.84
N ALA A 5 -51.97 5.26 -6.35
CA ALA A 5 -51.47 4.47 -5.23
C ALA A 5 -50.12 3.79 -5.51
N PRO A 6 -49.87 3.11 -6.66
CA PRO A 6 -48.57 2.54 -6.95
C PRO A 6 -47.47 3.59 -7.13
N VAL A 7 -47.81 4.82 -7.61
CA VAL A 7 -46.82 5.92 -7.68
C VAL A 7 -46.35 6.32 -6.28
N VAL A 8 -47.30 6.54 -5.36
CA VAL A 8 -46.96 6.85 -3.94
C VAL A 8 -46.17 5.70 -3.29
N SER A 9 -46.57 4.44 -3.56
CA SER A 9 -45.82 3.27 -3.06
C SER A 9 -44.38 3.19 -3.62
N GLY A 10 -44.20 3.55 -4.89
CA GLY A 10 -42.86 3.64 -5.50
C GLY A 10 -41.99 4.71 -4.86
N ILE A 11 -42.58 5.90 -4.60
CA ILE A 11 -41.85 6.98 -3.91
C ILE A 11 -41.57 6.61 -2.45
N ALA A 12 -42.47 5.91 -1.76
CA ALA A 12 -42.19 5.38 -0.42
C ALA A 12 -41.00 4.44 -0.40
N ALA A 13 -40.85 3.57 -1.42
CA ALA A 13 -39.67 2.69 -1.56
C ALA A 13 -38.36 3.50 -1.74
N LEU A 14 -38.38 4.60 -2.51
CA LEU A 14 -37.22 5.49 -2.64
C LEU A 14 -36.88 6.19 -1.31
N VAL A 15 -37.89 6.58 -0.50
CA VAL A 15 -37.67 7.13 0.84
C VAL A 15 -37.03 6.08 1.77
N TYR A 16 -37.47 4.82 1.72
CA TYR A 16 -36.83 3.73 2.47
C TYR A 16 -35.37 3.47 2.03
N GLN A 17 -35.10 3.62 0.74
CA GLN A 17 -33.72 3.51 0.21
C GLN A 17 -32.83 4.65 0.71
N ALA A 18 -33.38 5.90 0.74
CA ALA A 18 -32.64 7.07 1.20
C ALA A 18 -32.41 7.05 2.72
N PHE A 19 -33.37 6.50 3.48
CA PHE A 19 -33.35 6.46 4.94
C PHE A 19 -33.58 5.04 5.47
N PRO A 20 -32.59 4.16 5.38
CA PRO A 20 -32.68 2.82 5.96
C PRO A 20 -32.96 2.90 7.46
N GLY A 21 -34.01 2.21 7.91
CA GLY A 21 -34.48 2.24 9.30
C GLY A 21 -35.65 3.20 9.59
N PHE A 22 -36.13 3.98 8.62
CA PHE A 22 -37.39 4.71 8.80
C PHE A 22 -38.54 3.72 9.08
N ASN A 23 -39.37 4.07 10.03
CA ASN A 23 -40.65 3.36 10.22
C ASN A 23 -41.74 3.93 9.29
N GLY A 24 -42.87 3.24 9.20
CA GLY A 24 -43.95 3.63 8.29
C GLY A 24 -44.50 5.06 8.55
N ASN A 25 -44.49 5.53 9.80
CA ASN A 25 -44.91 6.90 10.14
C ASN A 25 -43.91 7.94 9.62
N GLN A 26 -42.63 7.65 9.72
CA GLN A 26 -41.56 8.55 9.21
C GLN A 26 -41.60 8.64 7.69
N VAL A 27 -41.79 7.51 6.99
CA VAL A 27 -41.99 7.50 5.53
C VAL A 27 -43.23 8.32 5.15
N ARG A 28 -44.36 8.09 5.85
CA ARG A 28 -45.59 8.85 5.64
C ARG A 28 -45.34 10.35 5.88
N GLN A 29 -44.65 10.71 6.94
CA GLN A 29 -44.34 12.12 7.25
C GLN A 29 -43.47 12.74 6.15
N ALA A 30 -42.41 12.07 5.69
CA ALA A 30 -41.57 12.53 4.57
C ALA A 30 -42.41 12.75 3.30
N LEU A 31 -43.32 11.83 2.94
CA LEU A 31 -44.16 11.95 1.75
C LEU A 31 -45.16 13.12 1.86
N LEU A 32 -45.86 13.28 3.01
CA LEU A 32 -46.91 14.28 3.18
C LEU A 32 -46.32 15.68 3.33
N THR A 33 -45.31 15.84 4.20
CA THR A 33 -44.78 17.17 4.52
C THR A 33 -43.96 17.80 3.41
N THR A 34 -43.55 16.98 2.40
CA THR A 34 -42.80 17.44 1.23
C THR A 34 -43.64 17.55 -0.04
N ALA A 35 -44.96 17.23 0.05
CA ALA A 35 -45.86 17.36 -1.09
C ALA A 35 -45.90 18.82 -1.59
N THR A 36 -46.05 18.97 -2.90
CA THR A 36 -46.24 20.28 -3.51
C THR A 36 -47.67 20.72 -3.24
N ASP A 37 -47.83 21.77 -2.46
CA ASP A 37 -49.13 22.31 -2.08
C ASP A 37 -49.93 22.76 -3.31
N LEU A 38 -51.22 22.45 -3.30
CA LEU A 38 -52.14 22.78 -4.36
C LEU A 38 -53.41 23.40 -3.76
N GLY A 39 -53.91 24.47 -4.38
CA GLY A 39 -55.13 25.14 -3.95
C GLY A 39 -54.89 26.20 -2.89
N VAL A 40 -55.63 26.12 -1.78
CA VAL A 40 -55.44 27.02 -0.63
C VAL A 40 -54.21 26.59 0.14
N LEU A 41 -53.39 27.55 0.56
CA LEU A 41 -52.12 27.27 1.25
C LEU A 41 -52.32 26.36 2.48
N GLY A 42 -51.59 25.26 2.53
CA GLY A 42 -51.66 24.27 3.57
C GLY A 42 -52.57 23.09 3.23
N VAL A 43 -52.92 22.29 4.24
CA VAL A 43 -53.81 21.14 4.05
C VAL A 43 -55.24 21.57 3.85
N ASP A 44 -55.83 21.27 2.69
CA ASP A 44 -57.18 21.65 2.33
C ASP A 44 -58.10 20.45 2.01
N PRO A 45 -59.45 20.63 2.01
CA PRO A 45 -60.38 19.52 1.79
C PRO A 45 -60.43 18.97 0.37
N ILE A 46 -59.83 19.67 -0.63
CA ILE A 46 -59.88 19.30 -2.04
C ILE A 46 -58.61 18.52 -2.43
N TYR A 47 -57.46 19.05 -2.06
CA TYR A 47 -56.14 18.50 -2.46
C TYR A 47 -55.38 17.84 -1.30
N GLY A 48 -55.85 17.91 -0.07
CA GLY A 48 -55.23 17.39 1.12
C GLY A 48 -53.83 18.01 1.35
N TRP A 49 -52.80 17.21 1.30
CA TRP A 49 -51.39 17.66 1.39
C TRP A 49 -50.80 18.13 0.06
N GLY A 50 -51.58 18.01 -1.06
CA GLY A 50 -51.10 18.36 -2.38
C GLY A 50 -50.55 17.20 -3.19
N TYR A 51 -49.69 17.50 -4.18
CA TYR A 51 -49.09 16.54 -5.10
C TYR A 51 -47.79 15.99 -4.54
N VAL A 52 -47.67 14.65 -4.47
CA VAL A 52 -46.47 13.99 -3.94
C VAL A 52 -45.22 14.38 -4.73
N ASN A 53 -44.14 14.73 -4.02
CA ASN A 53 -42.87 15.17 -4.60
C ASN A 53 -41.74 14.20 -4.20
N ALA A 54 -41.34 13.35 -5.13
CA ALA A 54 -40.30 12.35 -4.90
C ALA A 54 -38.95 12.98 -4.56
N GLU A 55 -38.56 14.06 -5.27
CA GLU A 55 -37.29 14.76 -5.07
C GLU A 55 -37.18 15.31 -3.65
N LYS A 56 -38.23 15.94 -3.14
CA LYS A 56 -38.23 16.47 -1.77
C LYS A 56 -38.37 15.37 -0.73
N ALA A 57 -39.15 14.31 -0.99
CA ALA A 57 -39.37 13.22 -0.05
C ALA A 57 -38.08 12.46 0.31
N VAL A 58 -37.21 12.25 -0.66
CA VAL A 58 -35.88 11.58 -0.44
C VAL A 58 -34.86 12.51 0.23
N ARG A 59 -35.18 13.74 0.52
CA ARG A 59 -34.36 14.71 1.26
C ARG A 59 -34.74 14.83 2.74
N GLY A 60 -35.68 14.00 3.24
CA GLY A 60 -36.15 14.00 4.61
C GLY A 60 -37.47 14.76 4.79
N PRO A 61 -37.98 14.88 6.02
CA PRO A 61 -39.20 15.64 6.31
C PRO A 61 -38.99 17.14 6.09
N ALA A 62 -40.07 17.88 5.77
CA ALA A 62 -40.04 19.33 5.68
C ALA A 62 -40.90 20.02 6.80
N LEU A 63 -41.66 19.23 7.57
CA LEU A 63 -42.45 19.72 8.70
C LEU A 63 -42.39 18.70 9.84
N LEU A 64 -42.17 19.17 11.06
CA LEU A 64 -42.32 18.41 12.31
C LEU A 64 -43.56 18.91 13.05
N PRO A 65 -44.74 18.30 12.82
CA PRO A 65 -45.95 18.69 13.55
C PRO A 65 -45.96 18.21 15.00
N THR A 66 -45.14 17.19 15.31
CA THR A 66 -44.89 16.60 16.63
C THR A 66 -43.47 16.14 16.70
N SER A 67 -43.04 15.59 17.84
CA SER A 67 -41.70 15.01 18.03
C SER A 67 -41.33 14.03 16.94
N PHE A 68 -40.13 14.17 16.42
CA PHE A 68 -39.52 13.26 15.45
C PHE A 68 -38.27 12.62 16.02
N SER A 69 -38.32 11.30 16.28
CA SER A 69 -37.17 10.53 16.74
C SER A 69 -36.36 9.97 15.54
N ALA A 70 -35.23 10.59 15.27
CA ALA A 70 -34.27 10.11 14.27
C ALA A 70 -33.39 9.00 14.86
N ALA A 71 -33.91 7.76 14.86
CA ALA A 71 -33.22 6.56 15.33
C ALA A 71 -32.33 6.01 14.22
N VAL A 72 -31.17 6.64 14.01
CA VAL A 72 -30.24 6.26 12.93
C VAL A 72 -29.47 5.01 13.34
N PRO A 73 -29.59 3.88 12.57
CA PRO A 73 -28.86 2.67 12.89
C PRO A 73 -27.34 2.87 12.87
N ASP A 74 -26.61 2.01 13.57
CA ASP A 74 -25.15 2.01 13.57
C ASP A 74 -24.62 1.86 12.13
N SER A 75 -23.54 2.56 11.83
CA SER A 75 -22.89 2.59 10.50
C SER A 75 -23.77 3.17 9.36
N VAL A 76 -24.94 3.75 9.67
CA VAL A 76 -25.81 4.43 8.71
C VAL A 76 -25.72 5.94 8.91
N ASN A 77 -25.77 6.70 7.81
CA ASN A 77 -25.86 8.16 7.85
C ASN A 77 -27.10 8.61 7.06
N TRP A 78 -27.92 9.45 7.69
CA TRP A 78 -29.03 10.15 7.04
C TRP A 78 -28.66 11.60 6.79
N THR A 79 -29.13 12.15 5.67
CA THR A 79 -29.03 13.59 5.39
C THR A 79 -30.41 14.18 5.17
N PHE A 80 -30.82 15.09 6.04
CA PHE A 80 -32.00 15.91 5.83
C PHE A 80 -31.58 17.26 5.24
N SER A 81 -31.91 17.43 3.96
CA SER A 81 -31.53 18.63 3.21
C SER A 81 -32.73 19.53 2.85
N ASN A 82 -33.94 19.17 3.26
CA ASN A 82 -35.05 20.08 3.24
C ASN A 82 -34.97 21.12 4.38
N ASP A 83 -35.52 22.28 4.19
CA ASP A 83 -35.84 23.21 5.27
C ASP A 83 -37.00 22.62 6.10
N ILE A 84 -36.75 22.44 7.39
CA ILE A 84 -37.70 21.79 8.28
C ILE A 84 -38.37 22.83 9.17
N SER A 85 -39.71 22.90 9.13
CA SER A 85 -40.52 23.79 9.96
C SER A 85 -41.42 23.01 10.92
N GLY A 86 -42.24 23.70 11.71
CA GLY A 86 -43.26 23.12 12.62
C GLY A 86 -42.96 23.35 14.08
N ASP A 87 -43.83 22.77 14.93
CA ASP A 87 -43.78 22.97 16.40
C ASP A 87 -43.17 21.77 17.14
N GLY A 88 -42.89 20.67 16.40
CA GLY A 88 -42.28 19.45 16.96
C GLY A 88 -40.80 19.60 17.25
N ASP A 89 -40.30 18.71 18.07
CA ASP A 89 -38.89 18.58 18.39
C ASP A 89 -38.17 17.49 17.52
N LEU A 90 -36.85 17.60 17.39
CA LEU A 90 -36.02 16.60 16.75
C LEU A 90 -35.19 15.89 17.81
N ILE A 91 -35.31 14.57 17.89
CA ILE A 91 -34.53 13.74 18.83
C ILE A 91 -33.60 12.81 18.04
N LYS A 92 -32.30 13.03 18.13
CA LYS A 92 -31.29 12.16 17.54
C LYS A 92 -30.89 11.03 18.51
N ILE A 93 -31.19 9.80 18.10
CA ILE A 93 -30.85 8.57 18.82
C ILE A 93 -30.24 7.53 17.86
N GLY A 94 -29.71 6.41 18.41
CA GLY A 94 -29.00 5.39 17.64
C GLY A 94 -27.56 5.83 17.33
N GLY A 95 -26.68 4.88 17.03
CA GLY A 95 -25.24 5.15 16.88
C GLY A 95 -24.81 5.77 15.56
N GLY A 96 -25.69 5.79 14.55
CA GLY A 96 -25.40 6.39 13.24
C GLY A 96 -25.45 7.93 13.22
N GLY A 97 -25.17 8.51 12.05
CA GLY A 97 -25.10 9.96 11.85
C GLY A 97 -26.37 10.56 11.22
N LEU A 98 -26.77 11.75 11.68
CA LEU A 98 -27.77 12.59 11.01
C LEU A 98 -27.13 13.91 10.61
N THR A 99 -27.23 14.29 9.34
CA THR A 99 -26.75 15.59 8.83
C THR A 99 -27.91 16.48 8.49
N LEU A 100 -27.90 17.72 9.00
CA LEU A 100 -28.88 18.77 8.72
C LEU A 100 -28.19 19.86 7.89
N THR A 101 -28.67 20.06 6.65
CA THR A 101 -28.09 21.06 5.74
C THR A 101 -29.07 22.20 5.41
N GLY A 102 -30.36 22.03 5.71
CA GLY A 102 -31.43 22.99 5.46
C GLY A 102 -31.48 24.12 6.49
N ASN A 103 -32.30 25.13 6.20
CA ASN A 103 -32.66 26.16 7.15
C ASN A 103 -33.84 25.68 8.01
N ASN A 104 -33.55 25.11 9.17
CA ASN A 104 -34.54 24.46 10.02
C ASN A 104 -35.12 25.49 11.01
N THR A 105 -36.43 25.74 10.90
CA THR A 105 -37.15 26.77 11.68
C THR A 105 -38.16 26.17 12.66
N TYR A 106 -38.18 24.87 12.87
CA TYR A 106 -39.06 24.25 13.86
C TYR A 106 -38.78 24.81 15.26
N SER A 107 -39.86 24.99 16.04
CA SER A 107 -39.81 25.69 17.33
C SER A 107 -39.47 24.77 18.52
N GLY A 108 -39.72 23.46 18.39
CA GLY A 108 -39.33 22.49 19.41
C GLY A 108 -37.82 22.31 19.48
N PRO A 109 -37.27 21.85 20.60
CA PRO A 109 -35.84 21.71 20.77
C PRO A 109 -35.24 20.57 19.92
N THR A 110 -33.94 20.69 19.61
CA THR A 110 -33.14 19.61 19.09
C THR A 110 -32.42 18.89 20.24
N ARG A 111 -32.66 17.59 20.41
CA ARG A 111 -31.99 16.74 21.43
C ARG A 111 -31.04 15.74 20.80
N ILE A 112 -29.87 15.64 21.36
CA ILE A 112 -28.84 14.66 20.92
C ILE A 112 -28.58 13.73 22.09
N ASP A 113 -29.17 12.54 22.04
CA ASP A 113 -29.03 11.55 23.12
C ASP A 113 -27.96 10.50 22.78
N SER A 114 -27.74 10.16 21.49
CA SER A 114 -26.68 9.23 21.06
C SER A 114 -26.37 9.39 19.55
N GLY A 115 -25.21 8.82 19.13
CA GLY A 115 -24.69 8.92 17.76
C GLY A 115 -24.21 10.32 17.43
N THR A 116 -24.33 10.72 16.17
CA THR A 116 -23.79 12.01 15.71
C THR A 116 -24.85 12.86 15.02
N LEU A 117 -24.95 14.12 15.40
CA LEU A 117 -25.67 15.16 14.65
C LEU A 117 -24.63 16.07 13.98
N ASN A 118 -24.67 16.17 12.65
CA ASN A 118 -23.84 17.07 11.87
C ASN A 118 -24.68 18.26 11.42
N LEU A 119 -24.20 19.49 11.61
CA LEU A 119 -24.86 20.73 11.19
C LEU A 119 -23.97 21.48 10.19
N SER A 120 -24.56 21.83 9.04
CA SER A 120 -24.00 22.82 8.11
C SER A 120 -25.02 23.88 7.70
N GLY A 121 -26.29 23.68 8.05
CA GLY A 121 -27.41 24.61 7.87
C GLY A 121 -27.69 25.45 9.12
N SER A 122 -28.98 25.65 9.43
CA SER A 122 -29.37 26.37 10.63
C SER A 122 -30.41 25.61 11.47
N LEU A 123 -30.43 25.90 12.79
CA LEU A 123 -31.45 25.47 13.75
C LEU A 123 -32.12 26.68 14.35
N GLY A 124 -33.47 26.68 14.36
CA GLY A 124 -34.29 27.78 14.89
C GLY A 124 -34.43 27.78 16.41
N SER A 125 -34.15 26.65 17.06
CA SER A 125 -34.48 26.39 18.47
C SER A 125 -33.23 25.99 19.29
N ASP A 126 -33.44 25.76 20.59
CA ASP A 126 -32.40 25.29 21.51
C ASP A 126 -31.92 23.89 21.14
N VAL A 127 -30.62 23.63 21.44
CA VAL A 127 -29.98 22.33 21.29
C VAL A 127 -29.60 21.79 22.67
N PHE A 128 -29.99 20.56 22.97
CA PHE A 128 -29.62 19.84 24.20
C PHE A 128 -28.77 18.63 23.86
N MET A 129 -27.52 18.61 24.33
CA MET A 129 -26.60 17.49 24.19
C MET A 129 -26.63 16.68 25.48
N ASN A 130 -27.39 15.59 25.50
CA ASN A 130 -27.48 14.65 26.62
C ASN A 130 -26.45 13.49 26.47
N GLY A 131 -25.85 13.37 25.29
CA GLY A 131 -24.88 12.36 24.89
C GLY A 131 -24.52 12.51 23.42
N GLY A 132 -23.76 11.53 22.87
CA GLY A 132 -23.38 11.53 21.46
C GLY A 132 -22.46 12.70 21.06
N ALA A 133 -22.49 13.06 19.77
CA ALA A 133 -21.66 14.13 19.22
C ALA A 133 -22.52 15.15 18.44
N PHE A 134 -22.27 16.43 18.65
CA PHE A 134 -22.75 17.52 17.82
C PHE A 134 -21.59 18.11 17.04
N ASN A 135 -21.52 17.82 15.76
CA ASN A 135 -20.46 18.30 14.87
C ASN A 135 -20.96 19.46 14.02
N ALA A 136 -20.33 20.61 14.13
CA ALA A 136 -20.63 21.79 13.35
C ALA A 136 -19.59 22.04 12.26
N TYR A 137 -20.03 22.00 11.02
CA TYR A 137 -19.27 22.37 9.82
C TYR A 137 -19.63 23.80 9.36
N GLY A 138 -19.74 24.72 10.32
CA GLY A 138 -20.35 26.03 10.19
C GLY A 138 -21.82 26.03 10.60
N GLY A 139 -22.59 27.00 10.10
CA GLY A 139 -24.02 27.10 10.33
C GLY A 139 -24.40 27.98 11.53
N THR A 140 -25.72 28.00 11.84
CA THR A 140 -26.27 28.86 12.88
C THR A 140 -27.26 28.12 13.79
N VAL A 141 -27.14 28.33 15.09
CA VAL A 141 -28.15 27.96 16.08
C VAL A 141 -28.79 29.25 16.62
N ASN A 142 -30.06 29.47 16.37
CA ASN A 142 -30.75 30.69 16.83
C ASN A 142 -31.10 30.66 18.32
N GLY A 143 -31.22 29.46 18.91
CA GLY A 143 -31.43 29.25 20.33
C GLY A 143 -30.13 29.11 21.14
N ASN A 144 -30.27 28.54 22.34
CA ASN A 144 -29.16 28.19 23.21
C ASN A 144 -28.61 26.78 22.88
N VAL A 145 -27.37 26.52 23.27
CA VAL A 145 -26.78 25.19 23.24
C VAL A 145 -26.38 24.76 24.66
N HIS A 146 -27.02 23.70 25.15
CA HIS A 146 -26.76 23.10 26.44
C HIS A 146 -25.94 21.80 26.21
N ALA A 147 -24.66 21.85 26.52
CA ALA A 147 -23.73 20.74 26.27
C ALA A 147 -23.42 20.02 27.61
N ASP A 148 -24.41 19.24 28.11
CA ASP A 148 -24.32 18.57 29.42
C ASP A 148 -23.51 17.29 29.36
N ALA A 149 -23.44 16.63 28.19
CA ALA A 149 -22.67 15.44 27.96
C ALA A 149 -22.29 15.26 26.48
N GLY A 150 -21.42 14.30 26.17
CA GLY A 150 -21.02 14.00 24.80
C GLY A 150 -19.89 14.90 24.29
N THR A 151 -19.91 15.21 22.99
CA THR A 151 -18.80 15.93 22.35
C THR A 151 -19.33 17.02 21.42
N LEU A 152 -18.87 18.26 21.59
CA LEU A 152 -19.05 19.35 20.63
C LEU A 152 -17.87 19.35 19.64
N GLY A 153 -18.12 18.97 18.39
CA GLY A 153 -17.14 18.98 17.31
C GLY A 153 -17.23 20.27 16.50
N LEU A 154 -16.10 20.96 16.33
CA LEU A 154 -16.01 22.22 15.57
C LEU A 154 -15.01 22.07 14.43
N ALA A 155 -15.46 22.28 13.19
CA ALA A 155 -14.62 22.16 12.02
C ALA A 155 -13.72 23.37 11.82
N ALA A 156 -12.44 23.15 11.62
CA ALA A 156 -11.52 24.21 11.24
C ALA A 156 -11.89 24.77 9.85
N GLY A 157 -11.76 26.07 9.70
CA GLY A 157 -12.12 26.78 8.45
C GLY A 157 -13.59 27.17 8.35
N SER A 158 -14.44 26.84 9.34
CA SER A 158 -15.82 27.27 9.44
C SER A 158 -16.16 27.75 10.87
N THR A 159 -17.20 28.54 11.00
CA THR A 159 -17.63 29.09 12.30
C THR A 159 -19.07 28.70 12.57
N LEU A 160 -19.31 28.05 13.71
CA LEU A 160 -20.65 27.86 14.25
C LEU A 160 -21.09 29.19 14.94
N GLN A 161 -22.20 29.77 14.51
CA GLN A 161 -22.79 30.91 15.17
C GLN A 161 -23.94 30.47 16.08
N ILE A 162 -23.86 30.76 17.36
CA ILE A 162 -24.92 30.54 18.34
C ILE A 162 -25.47 31.94 18.74
N ASN A 163 -26.73 32.23 18.38
CA ASN A 163 -27.30 33.53 18.72
C ASN A 163 -27.69 33.61 20.20
N GLY A 164 -27.87 32.48 20.86
CA GLY A 164 -28.07 32.35 22.29
C GLY A 164 -26.78 32.06 23.06
N MET A 165 -26.91 31.46 24.25
CA MET A 165 -25.84 31.06 25.14
C MET A 165 -25.32 29.67 24.77
N LEU A 166 -24.01 29.45 24.92
CA LEU A 166 -23.40 28.13 24.95
C LEU A 166 -23.02 27.78 26.40
N ASP A 167 -23.57 26.69 26.90
CA ASP A 167 -23.23 26.15 28.21
C ASP A 167 -22.43 24.85 28.07
N LEU A 168 -21.12 24.91 28.38
CA LEU A 168 -20.17 23.77 28.31
C LEU A 168 -20.10 23.08 29.69
N ASN A 169 -21.17 22.48 30.13
CA ASN A 169 -21.29 21.96 31.49
C ASN A 169 -20.86 20.48 31.64
N GLY A 170 -20.33 19.85 30.62
CA GLY A 170 -19.92 18.44 30.69
C GLY A 170 -19.47 17.83 29.37
N ALA A 171 -19.74 18.48 28.26
CA ALA A 171 -19.30 17.99 26.96
C ALA A 171 -17.82 18.26 26.71
N GLY A 172 -17.15 17.33 26.04
CA GLY A 172 -15.82 17.53 25.49
C GLY A 172 -15.86 18.43 24.25
N LEU A 173 -14.80 19.21 24.03
CA LEU A 173 -14.62 19.98 22.79
C LEU A 173 -13.66 19.23 21.86
N THR A 174 -14.09 18.95 20.63
CA THR A 174 -13.23 18.32 19.61
C THR A 174 -13.08 19.25 18.42
N LEU A 175 -11.84 19.47 17.98
CA LEU A 175 -11.58 20.12 16.70
C LEU A 175 -11.57 19.04 15.61
N LEU A 176 -12.44 19.20 14.62
CA LEU A 176 -12.56 18.28 13.50
C LEU A 176 -11.49 18.55 12.46
N ALA A 177 -10.94 17.49 11.88
CA ALA A 177 -9.96 17.59 10.80
C ALA A 177 -10.54 18.41 9.62
N PRO A 178 -9.74 19.30 9.02
CA PRO A 178 -10.19 20.14 7.91
C PRO A 178 -10.41 19.32 6.64
N SER A 179 -11.32 19.83 5.77
CA SER A 179 -11.52 19.27 4.44
C SER A 179 -10.52 19.88 3.45
N GLY A 180 -9.36 19.29 3.26
CA GLY A 180 -8.32 19.79 2.37
C GLY A 180 -6.97 19.80 3.06
N TYR A 181 -5.91 19.94 2.28
CA TYR A 181 -4.56 20.00 2.84
C TYR A 181 -4.35 21.29 3.62
N ILE A 182 -3.96 21.18 4.88
CA ILE A 182 -3.63 22.31 5.75
C ILE A 182 -2.27 22.06 6.41
N SER A 183 -1.38 23.04 6.31
CA SER A 183 -0.12 23.09 7.08
C SER A 183 -0.33 23.71 8.45
N GLN A 184 -1.07 24.82 8.47
CA GLN A 184 -1.46 25.55 9.68
C GLN A 184 -2.77 26.30 9.43
N TRP A 185 -3.55 26.45 10.47
CA TRP A 185 -4.76 27.25 10.46
C TRP A 185 -4.98 27.87 11.84
N GLN A 186 -5.46 29.12 11.86
CA GLN A 186 -5.86 29.82 13.06
C GLN A 186 -7.09 30.65 12.78
N GLY A 187 -8.09 30.60 13.67
CA GLY A 187 -9.29 31.40 13.52
C GLY A 187 -10.34 31.08 14.57
N THR A 188 -11.49 31.78 14.47
CA THR A 188 -12.65 31.55 15.31
C THR A 188 -13.47 30.39 14.75
N VAL A 189 -13.75 29.38 15.57
CA VAL A 189 -14.55 28.20 15.22
C VAL A 189 -15.97 28.27 15.76
N LEU A 190 -16.20 29.13 16.76
CA LEU A 190 -17.52 29.33 17.33
C LEU A 190 -17.67 30.78 17.85
N THR A 191 -18.88 31.35 17.68
CA THR A 191 -19.33 32.58 18.33
C THR A 191 -20.65 32.33 19.04
N ALA A 192 -20.90 32.95 20.21
CA ALA A 192 -22.11 32.85 20.97
C ALA A 192 -22.46 34.22 21.63
N ALA A 193 -23.67 34.41 22.11
CA ALA A 193 -23.99 35.59 22.93
C ALA A 193 -23.22 35.60 24.26
N SER A 194 -23.03 34.42 24.84
CA SER A 194 -22.15 34.17 25.99
C SER A 194 -21.74 32.69 26.04
N ILE A 195 -20.58 32.38 26.62
CA ILE A 195 -20.11 31.02 26.85
C ILE A 195 -19.88 30.84 28.33
N THR A 196 -20.45 29.80 28.91
CA THR A 196 -20.26 29.40 30.31
C THR A 196 -19.60 28.02 30.39
N GLY A 197 -18.95 27.73 31.49
CA GLY A 197 -18.22 26.48 31.67
C GLY A 197 -16.84 26.50 31.04
N SER A 198 -16.17 25.38 31.10
CA SER A 198 -14.85 25.20 30.52
C SER A 198 -14.65 23.74 30.11
N THR A 199 -13.93 23.52 29.04
CA THR A 199 -13.57 22.19 28.56
C THR A 199 -12.17 22.17 27.97
N GLN A 200 -11.54 21.01 27.95
CA GLN A 200 -10.29 20.82 27.24
C GLN A 200 -10.59 20.43 25.79
N SER A 201 -9.89 21.06 24.86
CA SER A 201 -10.00 20.70 23.45
C SER A 201 -9.11 19.49 23.14
N ARG A 202 -9.64 18.60 22.30
CA ARG A 202 -8.94 17.48 21.71
C ARG A 202 -8.95 17.58 20.19
N MET A 203 -7.92 17.11 19.54
CA MET A 203 -7.91 16.91 18.10
C MET A 203 -8.25 15.46 17.77
N ASP A 204 -9.16 15.25 16.81
CA ASP A 204 -9.56 13.92 16.37
C ASP A 204 -8.75 13.44 15.16
N SER A 205 -7.46 13.75 15.14
CA SER A 205 -6.55 13.34 14.07
C SER A 205 -5.11 13.25 14.58
N PRO A 206 -4.37 12.20 14.25
CA PRO A 206 -2.96 12.07 14.61
C PRO A 206 -2.05 13.02 13.84
N TRP A 207 -2.54 13.62 12.75
CA TRP A 207 -1.79 14.47 11.84
C TRP A 207 -1.63 15.91 12.32
N PHE A 208 -2.40 16.31 13.34
CA PHE A 208 -2.41 17.70 13.80
C PHE A 208 -2.17 17.80 15.31
N SER A 209 -1.50 18.87 15.70
CA SER A 209 -1.57 19.43 17.04
C SER A 209 -2.56 20.58 17.02
N SER A 210 -3.30 20.78 18.12
CA SER A 210 -4.29 21.82 18.21
C SER A 210 -4.32 22.48 19.58
N THR A 211 -4.72 23.74 19.60
CA THR A 211 -5.09 24.46 20.82
C THR A 211 -6.41 25.15 20.61
N ALA A 212 -7.26 25.23 21.62
CA ALA A 212 -8.43 26.08 21.60
C ALA A 212 -8.47 26.92 22.86
N SER A 213 -8.91 28.17 22.72
CA SER A 213 -9.14 29.10 23.83
C SER A 213 -10.59 29.52 23.86
N VAL A 214 -11.24 29.30 24.99
CA VAL A 214 -12.60 29.76 25.24
C VAL A 214 -12.53 31.19 25.82
N GLN A 215 -13.22 32.12 25.19
CA GLN A 215 -13.36 33.51 25.60
C GLN A 215 -14.87 33.79 25.86
N ASP A 216 -15.19 34.94 26.44
CA ASP A 216 -16.55 35.23 26.89
C ASP A 216 -17.66 34.96 25.85
N ALA A 217 -17.38 35.17 24.59
CA ALA A 217 -18.37 35.07 23.51
C ALA A 217 -17.87 34.27 22.28
N ARG A 218 -16.69 33.66 22.34
CA ARG A 218 -16.13 32.94 21.20
C ARG A 218 -15.14 31.86 21.61
N ILE A 219 -14.95 30.91 20.70
CA ILE A 219 -13.86 29.91 20.77
C ILE A 219 -12.95 30.15 19.59
N ASP A 220 -11.69 30.48 19.87
CA ASP A 220 -10.62 30.57 18.91
C ASP A 220 -9.79 29.28 18.95
N ALA A 221 -9.41 28.79 17.78
CA ALA A 221 -8.62 27.57 17.65
C ALA A 221 -7.40 27.80 16.74
N SER A 222 -6.35 27.05 17.01
CA SER A 222 -5.17 26.94 16.18
C SER A 222 -4.87 25.47 15.92
N ILE A 223 -4.63 25.14 14.68
CA ILE A 223 -4.27 23.79 14.22
C ILE A 223 -2.95 23.90 13.47
N GLN A 224 -2.03 23.01 13.77
CA GLN A 224 -0.74 22.89 13.08
C GLN A 224 -0.50 21.45 12.69
N ARG A 225 -0.10 21.23 11.45
CA ARG A 225 0.32 19.91 10.98
C ARG A 225 1.50 19.40 11.82
N ARG A 226 1.42 18.15 12.23
CA ARG A 226 2.56 17.44 12.81
C ARG A 226 3.49 16.97 11.67
N ALA A 227 4.77 16.81 11.96
CA ALA A 227 5.65 16.13 11.04
C ALA A 227 5.15 14.68 10.81
N VAL A 228 5.26 14.17 9.58
CA VAL A 228 4.81 12.80 9.28
C VAL A 228 5.57 11.79 10.14
N THR A 229 6.80 12.08 10.50
CA THR A 229 7.62 11.29 11.42
C THR A 229 7.13 11.28 12.88
N ASP A 230 6.15 12.11 13.22
CA ASP A 230 5.58 12.24 14.57
C ASP A 230 4.10 11.79 14.63
N VAL A 231 3.56 11.27 13.50
CA VAL A 231 2.15 10.82 13.41
C VAL A 231 1.92 9.52 14.17
N LEU A 232 2.89 8.60 14.14
CA LEU A 232 2.86 7.32 14.86
C LEU A 232 3.76 7.37 16.10
N GLU A 233 3.43 6.59 17.11
CA GLU A 233 4.27 6.45 18.31
C GLU A 233 5.54 5.65 18.06
N SER A 234 5.51 4.73 17.10
CA SER A 234 6.65 3.92 16.68
C SER A 234 6.56 3.59 15.19
N TYR A 235 7.70 3.43 14.55
CA TYR A 235 7.85 3.14 13.13
C TYR A 235 8.74 1.92 12.93
N SER A 236 8.38 1.05 11.98
CA SER A 236 9.36 0.13 11.38
C SER A 236 10.37 0.91 10.53
N ALA A 237 11.48 0.29 10.14
CA ALA A 237 12.47 0.95 9.27
C ALA A 237 11.85 1.44 7.95
N THR A 238 11.04 0.58 7.31
CA THR A 238 10.30 0.93 6.09
C THR A 238 9.33 2.09 6.30
N GLN A 239 8.56 2.07 7.40
CA GLN A 239 7.63 3.17 7.71
C GLN A 239 8.37 4.47 7.99
N LEU A 240 9.50 4.44 8.71
CA LEU A 240 10.27 5.64 9.02
C LEU A 240 10.87 6.26 7.75
N ASN A 241 11.41 5.45 6.85
CA ASN A 241 11.88 5.91 5.55
C ASN A 241 10.72 6.55 4.75
N SER A 242 9.57 5.88 4.66
CA SER A 242 8.37 6.41 4.00
C SER A 242 7.90 7.71 4.62
N ALA A 243 7.79 7.78 5.96
CA ALA A 243 7.37 8.99 6.67
C ALA A 243 8.34 10.16 6.43
N THR A 244 9.64 9.90 6.38
CA THR A 244 10.66 10.91 6.09
C THR A 244 10.50 11.45 4.66
N ASN A 245 10.26 10.57 3.70
CA ASN A 245 10.05 10.94 2.30
C ASN A 245 8.74 11.74 2.11
N LEU A 246 7.66 11.31 2.77
CA LEU A 246 6.38 12.04 2.79
C LEU A 246 6.52 13.40 3.47
N GLU A 247 7.29 13.50 4.57
CA GLU A 247 7.55 14.78 5.24
C GLU A 247 8.27 15.76 4.30
N ALA A 248 9.25 15.28 3.55
CA ALA A 248 9.92 16.11 2.55
C ALA A 248 8.95 16.63 1.48
N ALA A 249 7.99 15.82 1.05
CA ALA A 249 6.93 16.23 0.12
C ALA A 249 5.96 17.23 0.77
N PHE A 250 5.51 16.97 1.99
CA PHE A 250 4.60 17.84 2.73
C PHE A 250 5.25 19.21 3.01
N ALA A 251 6.54 19.24 3.32
CA ALA A 251 7.28 20.49 3.48
C ALA A 251 7.34 21.34 2.18
N GLN A 252 7.27 20.72 1.01
CA GLN A 252 7.14 21.44 -0.26
C GLN A 252 5.70 21.90 -0.51
N LEU A 253 4.70 21.08 -0.16
CA LEU A 253 3.29 21.50 -0.20
C LEU A 253 3.04 22.72 0.71
N ASP A 254 3.66 22.76 1.89
CA ASP A 254 3.59 23.91 2.82
C ASP A 254 4.10 25.22 2.19
N ARG A 255 5.04 25.12 1.22
CA ARG A 255 5.60 26.25 0.46
C ARG A 255 4.80 26.56 -0.81
N GLY A 256 3.69 25.86 -1.04
CA GLY A 256 2.84 26.05 -2.22
C GLY A 256 3.26 25.26 -3.46
N ALA A 257 4.30 24.38 -3.36
CA ALA A 257 4.71 23.52 -4.47
C ALA A 257 3.78 22.29 -4.63
N GLY A 258 4.01 21.49 -5.67
CA GLY A 258 3.29 20.25 -5.94
C GLY A 258 2.01 20.42 -6.75
N THR A 259 1.55 19.29 -7.31
CA THR A 259 0.32 19.22 -8.11
C THR A 259 -0.93 19.24 -7.23
N ASP A 260 -2.09 19.56 -7.83
CA ASP A 260 -3.38 19.48 -7.12
C ASP A 260 -3.71 18.03 -6.71
N ALA A 261 -3.34 17.04 -7.51
CA ALA A 261 -3.51 15.63 -7.18
C ALA A 261 -2.73 15.24 -5.91
N LEU A 262 -1.46 15.64 -5.80
CA LEU A 262 -0.67 15.41 -4.59
C LEU A 262 -1.26 16.12 -3.38
N ARG A 263 -1.76 17.34 -3.55
CA ARG A 263 -2.41 18.11 -2.48
C ARG A 263 -3.69 17.44 -1.99
N GLN A 264 -4.50 16.89 -2.91
CA GLN A 264 -5.70 16.12 -2.56
C GLN A 264 -5.35 14.83 -1.82
N SER A 265 -4.33 14.09 -2.28
CA SER A 265 -3.86 12.88 -1.61
C SER A 265 -3.31 13.16 -0.21
N ALA A 266 -2.56 14.25 -0.04
CA ALA A 266 -2.08 14.69 1.26
C ALA A 266 -3.22 15.08 2.21
N ALA A 267 -4.27 15.74 1.70
CA ALA A 267 -5.48 16.05 2.46
C ALA A 267 -6.23 14.77 2.90
N ALA A 268 -6.30 13.77 2.03
CA ALA A 268 -6.89 12.48 2.33
C ALA A 268 -6.13 11.77 3.46
N LEU A 269 -4.79 11.73 3.38
CA LEU A 269 -3.94 11.20 4.44
C LEU A 269 -4.18 11.92 5.78
N GLN A 270 -4.24 13.25 5.78
CA GLN A 270 -4.50 14.06 6.98
C GLN A 270 -5.86 13.79 7.63
N SER A 271 -6.79 13.18 6.92
CA SER A 271 -8.11 12.80 7.45
C SER A 271 -8.15 11.39 8.05
N THR A 272 -7.05 10.63 8.02
CA THR A 272 -6.99 9.27 8.54
C THR A 272 -6.82 9.24 10.07
N ASP A 273 -7.36 8.19 10.70
CA ASP A 273 -7.03 7.82 12.07
C ASP A 273 -5.62 7.19 12.17
N THR A 274 -5.17 6.93 13.41
CA THR A 274 -3.82 6.38 13.65
C THR A 274 -3.59 5.02 12.98
N GLY A 275 -4.60 4.14 12.98
CA GLY A 275 -4.47 2.80 12.38
C GLY A 275 -4.34 2.87 10.86
N ARG A 276 -5.17 3.67 10.21
CA ARG A 276 -5.09 3.91 8.76
C ARG A 276 -3.84 4.68 8.37
N ALA A 277 -3.42 5.65 9.17
CA ALA A 277 -2.16 6.37 8.92
C ALA A 277 -0.96 5.42 8.89
N ALA A 278 -0.88 4.45 9.81
CA ALA A 278 0.19 3.46 9.84
C ALA A 278 0.19 2.56 8.60
N ALA A 279 -0.98 2.10 8.13
CA ALA A 279 -1.12 1.30 6.93
C ALA A 279 -0.78 2.10 5.66
N ALA A 280 -1.27 3.34 5.55
CA ALA A 280 -0.99 4.22 4.42
C ALA A 280 0.50 4.58 4.31
N ILE A 281 1.16 4.92 5.42
CA ILE A 281 2.60 5.20 5.45
C ILE A 281 3.39 3.96 4.99
N LEU A 282 2.99 2.74 5.37
CA LEU A 282 3.64 1.51 4.92
C LEU A 282 3.41 1.27 3.42
N ALA A 283 2.18 1.39 2.94
CA ALA A 283 1.83 1.20 1.53
C ALA A 283 2.52 2.22 0.61
N LEU A 284 2.78 3.44 1.11
CA LEU A 284 3.46 4.49 0.36
C LEU A 284 5.00 4.38 0.38
N SER A 285 5.57 3.38 1.05
CA SER A 285 7.03 3.23 1.19
C SER A 285 7.78 3.05 -0.13
N GLY A 286 7.16 2.39 -1.12
CA GLY A 286 7.81 2.07 -2.39
C GLY A 286 8.90 1.00 -2.28
N GLN A 287 9.05 0.32 -1.15
CA GLN A 287 10.09 -0.72 -0.96
C GLN A 287 10.00 -1.83 -2.00
N SER A 288 8.80 -2.17 -2.48
CA SER A 288 8.60 -3.15 -3.55
C SER A 288 9.39 -2.84 -4.83
N GLN A 289 9.61 -1.56 -5.14
CA GLN A 289 10.41 -1.14 -6.30
C GLN A 289 11.90 -1.45 -6.14
N THR A 290 12.44 -1.45 -4.91
CA THR A 290 13.86 -1.75 -4.67
C THR A 290 14.20 -3.23 -4.89
N THR A 291 13.22 -4.12 -4.79
CA THR A 291 13.39 -5.57 -4.96
C THR A 291 13.79 -5.95 -6.40
N MET A 292 13.58 -5.06 -7.38
CA MET A 292 14.07 -5.29 -8.74
C MET A 292 15.58 -5.52 -8.78
N LYS A 293 16.35 -4.82 -7.96
CA LYS A 293 17.78 -5.02 -7.83
C LYS A 293 18.12 -6.44 -7.34
N ASP A 294 17.36 -6.95 -6.40
CA ASP A 294 17.51 -8.30 -5.87
C ASP A 294 17.21 -9.36 -6.92
N VAL A 295 16.09 -9.22 -7.63
CA VAL A 295 15.67 -10.15 -8.70
C VAL A 295 16.74 -10.26 -9.78
N VAL A 296 17.36 -9.14 -10.16
CA VAL A 296 18.43 -9.13 -11.16
C VAL A 296 19.65 -9.92 -10.72
N LEU A 297 20.08 -9.79 -9.46
CA LEU A 297 21.23 -10.54 -8.91
C LEU A 297 20.93 -12.04 -8.75
N GLU A 298 19.69 -12.39 -8.42
CA GLU A 298 19.26 -13.76 -8.16
C GLU A 298 19.36 -14.68 -9.38
N THR A 299 19.23 -14.15 -10.59
CA THR A 299 19.41 -14.94 -11.80
C THR A 299 20.85 -15.39 -11.98
N GLY A 300 21.82 -14.52 -11.69
CA GLY A 300 23.23 -14.92 -11.67
C GLY A 300 23.48 -16.07 -10.71
N ASP A 301 22.91 -15.98 -9.51
CA ASP A 301 23.04 -16.99 -8.47
C ASP A 301 22.33 -18.31 -8.82
N ALA A 302 21.24 -18.28 -9.58
CA ALA A 302 20.56 -19.49 -10.03
C ALA A 302 21.28 -20.17 -11.20
N LEU A 303 21.82 -19.39 -12.15
CA LEU A 303 22.57 -19.90 -13.30
C LEU A 303 23.94 -20.44 -12.93
N GLN A 304 24.63 -19.84 -11.98
CA GLN A 304 26.00 -20.22 -11.60
C GLN A 304 26.15 -21.71 -11.22
N PRO A 305 25.33 -22.27 -10.32
CA PRO A 305 25.40 -23.69 -10.00
C PRO A 305 25.14 -24.58 -11.22
N LEU A 306 24.22 -24.16 -12.11
CA LEU A 306 23.83 -24.90 -13.30
C LEU A 306 24.97 -24.97 -14.34
N LEU A 307 25.58 -23.83 -14.64
CA LEU A 307 26.72 -23.76 -15.55
C LEU A 307 27.95 -24.48 -14.98
N ASN A 308 28.20 -24.35 -13.69
CA ASN A 308 29.27 -25.06 -13.01
C ASN A 308 29.04 -26.58 -13.00
N GLU A 309 27.80 -27.05 -12.87
CA GLU A 309 27.46 -28.47 -13.01
C GLU A 309 27.74 -28.93 -14.44
N ARG A 310 27.29 -28.16 -15.42
CA ARG A 310 27.55 -28.47 -16.82
C ARG A 310 29.02 -28.61 -17.11
N LEU A 311 29.84 -27.69 -16.62
CA LEU A 311 31.28 -27.72 -16.80
C LEU A 311 31.95 -28.94 -16.14
N ARG A 312 31.39 -29.44 -15.03
CA ARG A 312 31.84 -30.67 -14.35
C ARG A 312 31.44 -31.94 -15.08
N ASP A 313 30.28 -31.95 -15.72
CA ASP A 313 29.83 -33.10 -16.50
C ASP A 313 30.71 -33.38 -17.73
N ILE A 314 31.25 -32.32 -18.34
CA ILE A 314 32.17 -32.42 -19.47
C ILE A 314 33.43 -33.23 -19.08
N GLU A 315 33.85 -33.18 -17.81
CA GLU A 315 35.01 -33.89 -17.30
C GLU A 315 34.80 -35.40 -17.22
N ARG A 316 33.57 -35.86 -16.99
CA ARG A 316 33.27 -37.28 -16.71
C ARG A 316 33.16 -38.15 -17.96
N VAL A 317 33.38 -37.57 -19.14
CA VAL A 317 33.12 -38.26 -20.39
C VAL A 317 34.38 -38.38 -21.22
N ASP A 318 35.01 -39.57 -21.18
CA ASP A 318 36.11 -39.92 -22.08
C ASP A 318 35.58 -40.23 -23.48
N GLY A 319 36.15 -39.57 -24.50
CA GLY A 319 35.90 -39.86 -25.90
C GLY A 319 34.81 -38.99 -26.57
N GLU A 320 34.01 -38.24 -25.86
CA GLU A 320 33.03 -37.29 -26.45
C GLU A 320 33.72 -36.00 -26.89
N ARG A 321 33.33 -35.49 -28.08
CA ARG A 321 33.84 -34.22 -28.63
C ARG A 321 32.93 -33.02 -28.37
N GLY A 322 31.70 -33.28 -27.97
CA GLY A 322 30.72 -32.24 -27.69
C GLY A 322 29.44 -32.77 -27.09
N GLY A 323 28.50 -31.90 -26.86
CA GLY A 323 27.16 -32.27 -26.42
C GLY A 323 26.20 -31.09 -26.40
N ALA A 324 24.93 -31.39 -26.61
CA ALA A 324 23.84 -30.46 -26.38
C ALA A 324 23.13 -30.78 -25.08
N TRP A 325 22.63 -29.77 -24.40
CA TRP A 325 21.98 -29.94 -23.12
C TRP A 325 20.78 -29.00 -22.95
N PHE A 326 19.88 -29.43 -22.10
CA PHE A 326 18.71 -28.67 -21.69
C PHE A 326 18.50 -28.82 -20.19
N MET A 327 18.09 -27.74 -19.52
CA MET A 327 17.80 -27.76 -18.09
C MET A 327 16.66 -26.84 -17.70
N PHE A 328 16.06 -27.21 -16.59
CA PHE A 328 15.03 -26.46 -15.87
C PHE A 328 15.50 -26.22 -14.44
N ALA A 329 15.21 -25.06 -13.88
CA ALA A 329 15.40 -24.78 -12.46
C ALA A 329 14.25 -23.95 -11.90
N SER A 330 13.96 -24.17 -10.62
CA SER A 330 12.97 -23.41 -9.87
C SER A 330 13.61 -22.88 -8.59
N PRO A 331 14.17 -21.67 -8.63
CA PRO A 331 14.62 -20.94 -7.44
C PRO A 331 13.43 -20.45 -6.63
N ASP A 332 13.51 -20.62 -5.31
CA ASP A 332 12.61 -20.04 -4.30
C ASP A 332 13.49 -19.28 -3.30
N SER A 333 13.25 -18.01 -3.10
CA SER A 333 14.03 -17.14 -2.21
C SER A 333 13.13 -16.43 -1.23
N ARG A 334 13.51 -16.41 0.03
CA ARG A 334 12.80 -15.75 1.11
C ARG A 334 13.72 -14.79 1.82
N LYS A 335 13.28 -13.55 1.94
CA LYS A 335 14.04 -12.50 2.64
C LYS A 335 13.23 -11.98 3.80
N ARG A 336 13.85 -11.95 4.97
CA ARG A 336 13.24 -11.54 6.23
C ARG A 336 14.25 -10.69 7.01
N GLU A 337 13.92 -9.41 7.19
CA GLU A 337 14.75 -8.49 7.96
C GLU A 337 13.86 -7.61 8.82
N ALA A 338 14.22 -7.48 10.10
CA ALA A 338 13.40 -6.72 11.05
C ALA A 338 13.21 -5.26 10.59
N GLY A 339 11.96 -4.85 10.47
CA GLY A 339 11.59 -3.50 10.06
C GLY A 339 11.40 -3.30 8.56
N PHE A 340 11.66 -4.29 7.72
CA PHE A 340 11.44 -4.30 6.28
C PHE A 340 10.26 -5.20 5.89
N LEU A 341 9.75 -5.04 4.67
CA LEU A 341 8.71 -5.92 4.14
C LEU A 341 9.29 -7.31 3.89
N ASP A 342 8.63 -8.33 4.43
CA ASP A 342 8.93 -9.71 4.07
C ASP A 342 8.78 -9.91 2.57
N THR A 343 9.73 -10.57 1.93
CA THR A 343 9.77 -10.73 0.48
C THR A 343 9.97 -12.19 0.10
N ASP A 344 9.07 -12.72 -0.73
CA ASP A 344 9.13 -14.05 -1.32
C ASP A 344 9.31 -13.92 -2.84
N ILE A 345 10.38 -14.50 -3.38
CA ILE A 345 10.72 -14.47 -4.81
C ILE A 345 10.68 -15.90 -5.33
N ASN A 346 9.79 -16.17 -6.27
CA ASN A 346 9.66 -17.45 -6.95
C ASN A 346 10.03 -17.29 -8.41
N SER A 347 10.97 -18.08 -8.89
CA SER A 347 11.44 -18.00 -10.26
C SER A 347 11.31 -19.34 -10.97
N THR A 348 11.16 -19.27 -12.29
CA THR A 348 11.23 -20.42 -13.19
C THR A 348 12.26 -20.12 -14.25
N LEU A 349 13.27 -20.97 -14.36
CA LEU A 349 14.40 -20.77 -15.27
C LEU A 349 14.54 -21.97 -16.22
N TRP A 350 14.67 -21.66 -17.52
CA TRP A 350 14.99 -22.61 -18.57
C TRP A 350 16.30 -22.23 -19.24
N ALA A 351 17.14 -23.21 -19.51
CA ALA A 351 18.37 -22.98 -20.23
C ALA A 351 18.66 -24.15 -21.20
N ALA A 352 19.23 -23.81 -22.34
CA ALA A 352 19.68 -24.77 -23.32
C ALA A 352 21.01 -24.33 -23.92
N GLY A 353 21.88 -25.27 -24.20
CA GLY A 353 23.21 -24.94 -24.71
C GLY A 353 23.91 -26.12 -25.41
N ALA A 354 25.06 -25.79 -25.94
CA ALA A 354 25.95 -26.76 -26.53
C ALA A 354 27.41 -26.43 -26.20
N ASP A 355 28.22 -27.45 -26.17
CA ASP A 355 29.65 -27.32 -25.92
C ASP A 355 30.48 -28.28 -26.78
N TRP A 356 31.73 -27.91 -26.95
CA TRP A 356 32.71 -28.65 -27.71
C TRP A 356 33.97 -28.75 -26.86
N ARG A 357 34.63 -29.93 -26.96
CA ARG A 357 35.90 -30.21 -26.31
C ARG A 357 37.00 -30.28 -27.35
N TRP A 358 38.06 -29.52 -27.10
CA TRP A 358 39.26 -29.53 -27.88
C TRP A 358 40.46 -29.75 -26.94
N GLN A 359 41.05 -30.95 -26.99
CA GLN A 359 42.08 -31.38 -26.03
C GLN A 359 41.55 -31.26 -24.58
N ASP A 360 42.23 -30.46 -23.74
CA ASP A 360 41.91 -30.25 -22.33
C ASP A 360 40.96 -29.04 -22.10
N VAL A 361 40.54 -28.39 -23.17
CA VAL A 361 39.68 -27.22 -23.09
C VAL A 361 38.30 -27.56 -23.64
N SER A 362 37.28 -27.24 -22.84
CA SER A 362 35.88 -27.29 -23.27
C SER A 362 35.32 -25.86 -23.31
N ILE A 363 34.58 -25.53 -24.38
CA ILE A 363 33.97 -24.23 -24.58
C ILE A 363 32.52 -24.46 -24.93
N GLY A 364 31.61 -23.67 -24.40
CA GLY A 364 30.20 -23.77 -24.72
C GLY A 364 29.49 -22.44 -24.67
N ALA A 365 28.27 -22.46 -25.21
CA ALA A 365 27.34 -21.35 -25.17
C ALA A 365 25.93 -21.84 -24.75
N ALA A 366 25.18 -21.00 -24.11
CA ALA A 366 23.82 -21.26 -23.68
C ALA A 366 22.92 -20.05 -23.88
N LEU A 367 21.66 -20.33 -24.15
CA LEU A 367 20.55 -19.37 -24.04
C LEU A 367 19.75 -19.72 -22.79
N PHE A 368 19.21 -18.70 -22.13
CA PHE A 368 18.35 -18.91 -20.98
C PHE A 368 17.20 -17.90 -20.96
N THR A 369 16.11 -18.29 -20.30
CA THR A 369 14.98 -17.42 -19.96
C THR A 369 14.55 -17.70 -18.53
N ALA A 370 14.06 -16.68 -17.84
CA ALA A 370 13.51 -16.81 -16.50
C ALA A 370 12.27 -15.93 -16.34
N ASP A 371 11.28 -16.47 -15.61
CA ASP A 371 10.08 -15.77 -15.14
C ASP A 371 10.19 -15.61 -13.62
N ASP A 372 10.06 -14.38 -13.14
CA ASP A 372 10.18 -14.03 -11.74
C ASP A 372 8.84 -13.52 -11.19
N ARG A 373 8.47 -13.93 -10.00
CA ARG A 373 7.29 -13.47 -9.28
C ARG A 373 7.65 -13.12 -7.85
N VAL A 374 7.34 -11.90 -7.44
CA VAL A 374 7.62 -11.42 -6.09
C VAL A 374 6.32 -11.09 -5.37
N GLN A 375 6.24 -11.48 -4.11
CA GLN A 375 5.15 -11.20 -3.19
C GLN A 375 5.71 -10.62 -1.89
N TYR A 376 4.92 -9.77 -1.24
CA TYR A 376 5.32 -9.05 -0.03
C TYR A 376 4.37 -9.33 1.12
N GLY A 377 4.91 -9.43 2.34
CA GLY A 377 4.13 -9.44 3.57
C GLY A 377 3.72 -8.02 3.97
N GLY A 378 2.44 -7.82 4.31
CA GLY A 378 1.94 -6.54 4.83
C GLY A 378 1.48 -5.52 3.81
N VAL A 379 1.73 -5.73 2.52
CA VAL A 379 1.22 -4.90 1.41
C VAL A 379 0.72 -5.79 0.26
N SER A 380 -0.12 -5.24 -0.61
CA SER A 380 -0.70 -5.96 -1.76
C SER A 380 0.13 -5.81 -3.04
N ASP A 381 1.35 -5.33 -2.94
CA ASP A 381 2.23 -5.10 -4.07
C ASP A 381 2.63 -6.41 -4.74
N GLN A 382 2.82 -6.38 -6.05
CA GLN A 382 3.27 -7.51 -6.86
C GLN A 382 4.30 -7.08 -7.89
N VAL A 383 5.32 -7.92 -8.07
CA VAL A 383 6.31 -7.75 -9.15
C VAL A 383 6.32 -9.00 -10.00
N ARG A 384 6.33 -8.83 -11.32
CA ARG A 384 6.52 -9.90 -12.30
C ARG A 384 7.61 -9.47 -13.26
N GLY A 385 8.58 -10.34 -13.47
CA GLY A 385 9.71 -10.08 -14.34
C GLY A 385 9.94 -11.19 -15.35
N ASP A 386 10.29 -10.82 -16.56
CA ASP A 386 10.74 -11.70 -17.62
C ASP A 386 12.20 -11.40 -17.94
N ARG A 387 12.99 -12.41 -18.19
CA ARG A 387 14.40 -12.27 -18.49
C ARG A 387 14.85 -13.22 -19.57
N THR A 388 15.68 -12.74 -20.47
CA THR A 388 16.33 -13.57 -21.50
C THR A 388 17.79 -13.21 -21.59
N GLY A 389 18.63 -14.21 -21.85
CA GLY A 389 20.06 -13.97 -21.94
C GLY A 389 20.86 -15.07 -22.58
N ILE A 390 22.15 -14.80 -22.67
CA ILE A 390 23.15 -15.70 -23.21
C ILE A 390 24.27 -15.89 -22.19
N ALA A 391 24.86 -17.07 -22.17
CA ALA A 391 26.06 -17.36 -21.41
C ALA A 391 27.12 -18.04 -22.30
N LEU A 392 28.36 -17.60 -22.17
CA LEU A 392 29.53 -18.27 -22.73
C LEU A 392 30.30 -18.86 -21.57
N TYR A 393 30.72 -20.10 -21.69
CA TYR A 393 31.43 -20.78 -20.62
C TYR A 393 32.62 -21.61 -21.15
N ALA A 394 33.62 -21.75 -20.31
CA ALA A 394 34.80 -22.53 -20.65
C ALA A 394 35.34 -23.25 -19.41
N ARG A 395 36.00 -24.38 -19.66
CA ARG A 395 36.76 -25.15 -18.66
C ARG A 395 38.05 -25.68 -19.26
N GLN A 396 39.12 -25.56 -18.53
CA GLN A 396 40.35 -26.27 -18.80
C GLN A 396 40.63 -27.27 -17.67
N GLN A 397 40.91 -28.50 -18.03
CA GLN A 397 41.17 -29.60 -17.13
C GLN A 397 42.62 -30.01 -17.19
N GLY A 398 43.34 -29.92 -16.07
CA GLY A 398 44.65 -30.54 -15.87
C GLY A 398 44.52 -31.83 -15.05
N GLU A 399 45.64 -32.49 -14.76
CA GLU A 399 45.67 -33.75 -13.98
C GLU A 399 45.09 -33.57 -12.57
N THR A 400 45.50 -32.53 -11.85
CA THR A 400 45.06 -32.25 -10.47
C THR A 400 44.40 -30.92 -10.32
N TRP A 401 44.65 -29.97 -11.21
CA TRP A 401 44.09 -28.64 -11.19
C TRP A 401 43.14 -28.43 -12.37
N TYR A 402 42.14 -27.59 -12.15
CA TYR A 402 41.29 -27.08 -13.22
C TYR A 402 40.99 -25.61 -12.99
N TRP A 403 40.63 -24.93 -14.06
CA TRP A 403 39.91 -23.68 -13.97
C TRP A 403 38.67 -23.76 -14.86
N GLN A 404 37.63 -23.03 -14.46
CA GLN A 404 36.40 -22.89 -15.23
C GLN A 404 35.83 -21.50 -15.01
N GLY A 405 35.00 -21.05 -15.94
CA GLY A 405 34.34 -19.78 -15.80
C GLY A 405 33.27 -19.57 -16.84
N TYR A 406 32.49 -18.54 -16.63
CA TYR A 406 31.47 -18.10 -17.57
C TYR A 406 31.39 -16.58 -17.61
N ALA A 407 30.89 -16.05 -18.75
CA ALA A 407 30.41 -14.70 -18.91
C ALA A 407 28.96 -14.76 -19.35
N LEU A 408 28.10 -13.93 -18.77
CA LEU A 408 26.70 -13.85 -19.12
C LEU A 408 26.27 -12.42 -19.44
N TYR A 409 25.27 -12.31 -20.30
CA TYR A 409 24.54 -11.09 -20.58
C TYR A 409 23.06 -11.41 -20.61
N SER A 410 22.23 -10.60 -19.98
CA SER A 410 20.77 -10.72 -20.07
C SER A 410 20.09 -9.37 -20.08
N GLN A 411 18.92 -9.35 -20.70
CA GLN A 411 17.96 -8.26 -20.64
C GLN A 411 16.79 -8.69 -19.77
N PHE A 412 16.24 -7.76 -19.02
CA PHE A 412 15.05 -8.00 -18.20
C PHE A 412 14.01 -6.91 -18.43
N ASP A 413 12.76 -7.31 -18.31
CA ASP A 413 11.56 -6.49 -18.31
C ASP A 413 10.76 -6.85 -17.07
N SER A 414 10.31 -5.87 -16.33
CA SER A 414 9.54 -6.11 -15.12
C SER A 414 8.37 -5.17 -15.02
N ARG A 415 7.26 -5.70 -14.53
CA ARG A 415 6.05 -4.96 -14.22
C ARG A 415 5.77 -5.02 -12.73
N THR A 416 5.66 -3.85 -12.12
CA THR A 416 5.27 -3.70 -10.72
C THR A 416 3.89 -3.09 -10.64
N THR A 417 3.03 -3.69 -9.81
CA THR A 417 1.74 -3.12 -9.41
C THR A 417 1.80 -2.86 -7.92
N ARG A 418 1.57 -1.63 -7.51
CA ARG A 418 1.60 -1.17 -6.13
C ARG A 418 0.27 -0.55 -5.73
N THR A 419 -0.22 -0.85 -4.53
CA THR A 419 -1.42 -0.23 -3.98
C THR A 419 -1.04 1.02 -3.20
N LEU A 420 -1.57 2.17 -3.63
CA LEU A 420 -1.44 3.45 -2.93
C LEU A 420 -2.67 3.64 -2.05
N ASP A 421 -2.53 3.42 -0.74
CA ASP A 421 -3.56 3.72 0.25
C ASP A 421 -3.40 5.19 0.67
N THR A 422 -4.34 6.03 0.27
CA THR A 422 -4.41 7.43 0.70
C THR A 422 -5.40 7.66 1.84
N GLY A 423 -5.99 6.58 2.38
CA GLY A 423 -6.94 6.62 3.48
C GLY A 423 -8.39 6.86 3.08
N LEU A 424 -8.67 7.31 1.86
CA LEU A 424 -10.04 7.46 1.32
C LEU A 424 -10.35 6.39 0.27
N ASN A 425 -9.41 6.12 -0.60
CA ASN A 425 -9.53 5.11 -1.66
C ASN A 425 -8.16 4.48 -1.91
N ASP A 426 -8.16 3.18 -2.14
CA ASP A 426 -7.03 2.47 -2.67
C ASP A 426 -6.94 2.73 -4.18
N THR A 427 -5.80 3.20 -4.65
CA THR A 427 -5.50 3.37 -6.07
C THR A 427 -4.33 2.49 -6.45
N LEU A 428 -4.30 2.03 -7.70
CA LEU A 428 -3.20 1.24 -8.23
C LEU A 428 -2.21 2.14 -8.95
N ALA A 429 -0.93 1.97 -8.63
CA ALA A 429 0.19 2.51 -9.38
C ALA A 429 0.88 1.37 -10.12
N GLU A 430 1.08 1.53 -11.42
CA GLU A 430 1.73 0.54 -12.27
C GLU A 430 3.01 1.12 -12.86
N SER A 431 4.07 0.30 -12.88
CA SER A 431 5.32 0.66 -13.56
C SER A 431 5.84 -0.49 -14.40
N ARG A 432 6.61 -0.15 -15.40
CA ARG A 432 7.43 -1.07 -16.18
C ARG A 432 8.87 -0.59 -16.10
N SER A 433 9.76 -1.48 -15.67
CA SER A 433 11.20 -1.23 -15.61
C SER A 433 11.92 -2.20 -16.53
N GLU A 434 12.87 -1.68 -17.29
CA GLU A 434 13.69 -2.43 -18.22
C GLU A 434 15.16 -2.22 -17.85
N GLY A 435 16.02 -3.13 -18.32
CA GLY A 435 17.45 -3.00 -18.11
C GLY A 435 18.23 -4.20 -18.59
N ASP A 436 19.53 -4.16 -18.33
CA ASP A 436 20.44 -5.27 -18.66
C ASP A 436 21.29 -5.68 -17.46
N SER A 437 21.75 -6.92 -17.49
CA SER A 437 22.71 -7.43 -16.52
C SER A 437 23.84 -8.20 -17.18
N ARG A 438 25.00 -8.15 -16.54
CA ARG A 438 26.24 -8.78 -16.96
C ARG A 438 26.84 -9.52 -15.78
N GLY A 439 27.32 -10.73 -16.00
CA GLY A 439 27.99 -11.51 -14.97
C GLY A 439 29.27 -12.13 -15.50
N LEU A 440 30.26 -12.19 -14.64
CA LEU A 440 31.52 -12.89 -14.88
C LEU A 440 31.82 -13.75 -13.67
N SER A 441 32.17 -15.01 -13.90
CA SER A 441 32.60 -15.94 -12.85
C SER A 441 33.84 -16.71 -13.27
N ILE A 442 34.73 -16.89 -12.33
CA ILE A 442 35.91 -17.77 -12.47
C ILE A 442 36.04 -18.63 -11.22
N GLU A 443 36.33 -19.87 -11.42
CA GLU A 443 36.59 -20.84 -10.38
C GLU A 443 37.88 -21.60 -10.71
N THR A 444 38.77 -21.74 -9.73
CA THR A 444 39.93 -22.59 -9.81
C THR A 444 39.89 -23.63 -8.69
N GLY A 445 40.22 -24.86 -8.98
CA GLY A 445 40.14 -25.92 -8.00
C GLY A 445 41.19 -26.99 -8.16
N ARG A 446 41.43 -27.70 -7.05
CA ARG A 446 42.32 -28.83 -6.98
C ARG A 446 41.56 -30.08 -6.55
N LYS A 447 41.83 -31.18 -7.25
CA LYS A 447 41.34 -32.51 -6.91
C LYS A 447 42.29 -33.23 -5.97
N PHE A 448 41.78 -33.90 -5.00
CA PHE A 448 42.48 -34.74 -4.06
C PHE A 448 41.92 -36.17 -4.16
N GLY A 449 42.65 -37.03 -4.90
CA GLY A 449 42.13 -38.33 -5.28
C GLY A 449 40.94 -38.25 -6.25
N GLU A 450 40.10 -39.29 -6.23
CA GLU A 450 38.99 -39.46 -7.17
C GLU A 450 37.69 -38.74 -6.73
N HIS A 451 37.59 -38.37 -5.47
CA HIS A 451 36.31 -38.02 -4.87
C HIS A 451 36.24 -36.62 -4.27
N PHE A 452 37.38 -36.06 -3.85
CA PHE A 452 37.39 -34.80 -3.09
C PHE A 452 37.96 -33.65 -3.91
N GLY A 453 37.38 -32.48 -3.80
CA GLY A 453 37.84 -31.25 -4.43
C GLY A 453 37.75 -30.05 -3.52
N LEU A 454 38.71 -29.14 -3.64
CA LEU A 454 38.72 -27.82 -3.04
C LEU A 454 38.79 -26.80 -4.18
N ALA A 455 37.93 -25.80 -4.16
CA ALA A 455 37.93 -24.74 -5.15
C ALA A 455 37.83 -23.36 -4.49
N LEU A 456 38.28 -22.36 -5.22
CA LEU A 456 38.06 -20.95 -4.93
C LEU A 456 37.27 -20.34 -6.09
N LEU A 457 36.16 -19.70 -5.77
CA LEU A 457 35.31 -19.04 -6.74
C LEU A 457 35.34 -17.51 -6.52
N ALA A 458 35.46 -16.78 -7.61
CA ALA A 458 35.24 -15.34 -7.66
C ALA A 458 34.19 -15.03 -8.72
N SER A 459 33.24 -14.14 -8.41
CA SER A 459 32.29 -13.66 -9.39
C SER A 459 32.01 -12.17 -9.21
N ALA A 460 31.62 -11.54 -10.30
CA ALA A 460 31.19 -10.16 -10.32
C ALA A 460 29.96 -10.02 -11.22
N ASP A 461 28.96 -9.32 -10.71
CA ASP A 461 27.70 -9.04 -11.40
C ASP A 461 27.50 -7.53 -11.48
N TRP A 462 26.98 -7.06 -12.61
CA TRP A 462 26.60 -5.67 -12.86
C TRP A 462 25.22 -5.64 -13.47
N ALA A 463 24.41 -4.67 -13.08
CA ALA A 463 23.14 -4.42 -13.70
C ALA A 463 22.91 -2.92 -13.87
N GLU A 464 22.23 -2.58 -14.96
CA GLU A 464 21.77 -1.24 -15.28
C GLU A 464 20.25 -1.26 -15.42
N LEU A 465 19.57 -0.39 -14.68
CA LEU A 465 18.14 -0.17 -14.79
C LEU A 465 17.90 1.16 -15.48
N ASP A 466 17.04 1.16 -16.49
CA ASP A 466 16.61 2.37 -17.16
C ASP A 466 15.74 3.23 -16.24
N ALA A 467 15.65 4.53 -16.55
CA ALA A 467 14.75 5.42 -15.82
C ALA A 467 13.29 5.06 -16.13
N TYR A 468 12.45 5.01 -15.11
CA TYR A 468 11.02 4.72 -15.25
C TYR A 468 10.18 5.47 -14.23
N ALA A 469 8.88 5.51 -14.41
CA ALA A 469 7.95 6.07 -13.45
C ALA A 469 6.68 5.22 -13.36
N GLU A 470 6.07 5.22 -12.19
CA GLU A 470 4.74 4.69 -11.97
C GLU A 470 3.70 5.58 -12.66
N THR A 471 2.64 4.97 -13.14
CA THR A 471 1.46 5.65 -13.68
C THR A 471 0.34 5.57 -12.66
N GLY A 472 -0.39 6.68 -12.48
CA GLY A 472 -1.50 6.80 -11.53
C GLY A 472 -2.05 8.22 -11.53
N SER A 473 -2.85 8.57 -10.53
CA SER A 473 -3.55 9.84 -10.46
C SER A 473 -3.44 10.58 -9.14
N THR A 474 -2.61 10.09 -8.22
CA THR A 474 -2.50 10.62 -6.85
C THR A 474 -1.41 11.67 -6.68
N GLY A 475 -0.40 11.68 -7.58
CA GLY A 475 0.82 12.46 -7.42
C GLY A 475 1.81 11.88 -6.39
N LEU A 476 1.46 10.73 -5.74
CA LEU A 476 2.31 9.95 -4.84
C LEU A 476 2.96 8.75 -5.54
N GLU A 477 2.71 8.58 -6.82
CA GLU A 477 3.43 7.65 -7.68
C GLU A 477 4.91 8.01 -7.68
N LEU A 478 5.76 6.98 -7.79
CA LEU A 478 7.21 7.14 -7.75
C LEU A 478 7.81 7.19 -9.16
N GLY A 479 8.73 8.10 -9.38
CA GLY A 479 9.63 8.09 -10.54
C GLY A 479 11.05 7.75 -10.09
N PHE A 480 11.74 6.97 -10.89
CA PHE A 480 13.08 6.48 -10.62
C PHE A 480 14.02 6.89 -11.75
N PRO A 481 15.11 7.60 -11.47
CA PRO A 481 16.17 7.81 -12.45
C PRO A 481 16.88 6.49 -12.77
N ALA A 482 17.61 6.43 -13.87
CA ALA A 482 18.44 5.27 -14.18
C ALA A 482 19.37 4.94 -13.01
N ALA A 483 19.54 3.66 -12.75
CA ALA A 483 20.33 3.16 -11.63
C ALA A 483 21.24 2.02 -12.06
N SER A 484 22.38 1.88 -11.39
CA SER A 484 23.28 0.76 -11.56
C SER A 484 23.52 0.08 -10.23
N LEU A 485 23.86 -1.19 -10.30
CA LEU A 485 24.28 -1.96 -9.14
C LEU A 485 25.43 -2.89 -9.52
N SER A 486 26.29 -3.22 -8.56
CA SER A 486 27.33 -4.20 -8.73
C SER A 486 27.49 -5.05 -7.48
N ARG A 487 27.90 -6.31 -7.69
CA ARG A 487 28.18 -7.24 -6.62
C ARG A 487 29.44 -8.04 -6.95
N VAL A 488 30.34 -8.17 -6.00
CA VAL A 488 31.56 -8.99 -6.11
C VAL A 488 31.57 -10.03 -5.01
N LEU A 489 31.70 -11.28 -5.39
CA LEU A 489 31.72 -12.43 -4.49
C LEU A 489 33.05 -13.14 -4.56
N LEU A 490 33.55 -13.64 -3.43
CA LEU A 490 34.73 -14.50 -3.33
C LEU A 490 34.47 -15.56 -2.26
N GLY A 491 34.86 -16.81 -2.53
CA GLY A 491 34.76 -17.82 -1.48
C GLY A 491 35.20 -19.20 -1.86
N PRO A 492 35.54 -20.05 -0.84
CA PRO A 492 35.92 -21.44 -1.02
C PRO A 492 34.71 -22.35 -1.22
N ASP A 493 34.91 -23.44 -1.95
CA ASP A 493 34.01 -24.59 -2.09
C ASP A 493 34.73 -25.89 -1.77
N LEU A 494 34.08 -26.70 -0.94
CA LEU A 494 34.41 -28.09 -0.71
C LEU A 494 33.47 -28.98 -1.50
N ARG A 495 33.97 -30.02 -2.14
CA ARG A 495 33.16 -30.93 -2.94
C ARG A 495 33.56 -32.35 -2.66
N TYR A 496 32.56 -33.23 -2.65
CA TYR A 496 32.77 -34.66 -2.61
C TYR A 496 31.79 -35.32 -3.58
N GLY A 497 32.26 -36.18 -4.45
CA GLY A 497 31.42 -36.86 -5.41
C GLY A 497 31.89 -38.29 -5.70
N ARG A 498 30.94 -39.16 -6.05
CA ARG A 498 31.21 -40.55 -6.35
C ARG A 498 30.37 -41.06 -7.52
N ALA A 499 31.02 -41.59 -8.52
CA ALA A 499 30.38 -42.34 -9.59
C ALA A 499 30.28 -43.83 -9.19
N LEU A 500 29.14 -44.44 -9.51
CA LEU A 500 28.81 -45.82 -9.23
C LEU A 500 28.87 -46.65 -10.52
N LYS A 501 29.15 -47.94 -10.40
CA LYS A 501 29.32 -48.86 -11.57
C LYS A 501 28.07 -49.03 -12.43
N ASN A 502 26.91 -48.68 -11.94
CA ASN A 502 25.61 -48.81 -12.62
C ASN A 502 25.17 -47.54 -13.39
N GLY A 503 26.08 -46.60 -13.60
CA GLY A 503 25.78 -45.32 -14.28
C GLY A 503 25.23 -44.22 -13.40
N PHE A 504 24.93 -44.47 -12.13
CA PHE A 504 24.58 -43.45 -11.16
C PHE A 504 25.79 -42.71 -10.63
N ALA A 505 25.62 -41.43 -10.31
CA ALA A 505 26.62 -40.62 -9.61
C ALA A 505 25.88 -39.73 -8.61
N TRP A 506 26.57 -39.32 -7.56
CA TRP A 506 26.08 -38.31 -6.63
C TRP A 506 27.24 -37.43 -6.19
N ASP A 507 26.92 -36.19 -5.84
CA ASP A 507 27.87 -35.26 -5.27
C ASP A 507 27.22 -34.36 -4.22
N VAL A 508 28.04 -33.88 -3.31
CA VAL A 508 27.73 -32.85 -2.33
C VAL A 508 28.73 -31.74 -2.42
N GLN A 509 28.28 -30.54 -2.22
CA GLN A 509 29.16 -29.38 -2.10
C GLN A 509 28.73 -28.51 -0.91
N ALA A 510 29.71 -27.82 -0.31
CA ALA A 510 29.51 -26.80 0.69
C ALA A 510 30.52 -25.69 0.48
N GLY A 511 30.13 -24.46 0.61
CA GLY A 511 30.99 -23.31 0.43
C GLY A 511 30.50 -22.10 1.19
N TYR A 512 31.31 -21.08 1.25
CA TYR A 512 30.94 -19.78 1.78
C TYR A 512 31.29 -18.71 0.76
N ARG A 513 30.43 -17.69 0.64
CA ARG A 513 30.63 -16.54 -0.23
C ARG A 513 30.70 -15.28 0.62
N PHE A 514 31.80 -14.56 0.51
CA PHE A 514 31.97 -13.22 1.04
C PHE A 514 31.52 -12.22 0.00
N VAL A 515 30.73 -11.24 0.39
CA VAL A 515 30.38 -10.08 -0.43
C VAL A 515 31.45 -9.02 -0.20
N LEU A 516 32.15 -8.61 -1.25
CA LEU A 516 33.36 -7.79 -1.13
C LEU A 516 33.10 -6.28 -1.30
N ASN A 517 31.91 -5.89 -1.74
CA ASN A 517 31.54 -4.50 -1.93
C ASN A 517 30.15 -4.21 -1.37
N ASP A 518 29.85 -2.93 -1.11
CA ASP A 518 28.51 -2.48 -0.81
C ASP A 518 27.60 -2.64 -2.04
N VAL A 519 26.57 -3.44 -1.92
CA VAL A 519 25.63 -3.72 -3.03
C VAL A 519 24.63 -2.58 -3.24
N GLY A 520 24.41 -1.73 -2.26
CA GLY A 520 23.54 -0.54 -2.37
C GLY A 520 22.10 -0.86 -2.78
N THR A 521 21.32 -1.42 -1.86
CA THR A 521 19.95 -1.87 -2.15
C THR A 521 18.92 -0.75 -2.30
N GLY A 522 19.18 0.44 -1.75
CA GLY A 522 18.30 1.60 -1.87
C GLY A 522 18.23 2.16 -3.31
N MET A 523 17.12 2.81 -3.65
CA MET A 523 16.90 3.46 -4.95
C MET A 523 16.56 4.94 -4.78
N ARG A 524 17.18 5.80 -5.61
CA ARG A 524 16.75 7.20 -5.70
C ARG A 524 15.39 7.26 -6.36
N ALA A 525 14.51 8.10 -5.81
CA ALA A 525 13.15 8.28 -6.30
C ALA A 525 12.69 9.74 -6.14
N TYR A 526 11.57 10.06 -6.74
CA TYR A 526 10.83 11.30 -6.54
C TYR A 526 9.32 11.02 -6.68
N TYR A 527 8.48 11.81 -6.04
CA TYR A 527 7.04 11.75 -6.30
C TYR A 527 6.70 12.43 -7.64
N THR A 528 5.85 11.79 -8.45
CA THR A 528 5.44 12.34 -9.76
C THR A 528 4.76 13.71 -9.63
N GLY A 529 4.07 13.95 -8.50
CA GLY A 529 3.51 15.25 -8.15
C GLY A 529 4.54 16.32 -7.72
N LEU A 530 5.82 15.92 -7.52
CA LEU A 530 6.94 16.78 -7.11
C LEU A 530 8.27 16.33 -7.74
N PRO A 531 8.42 16.38 -9.06
CA PRO A 531 9.58 15.78 -9.76
C PRO A 531 10.94 16.42 -9.41
N GLY A 532 10.96 17.59 -8.79
CA GLY A 532 12.19 18.27 -8.34
C GLY A 532 12.70 17.86 -6.95
N THR A 533 11.97 17.02 -6.22
CA THR A 533 12.30 16.63 -4.84
C THR A 533 12.69 15.17 -4.78
N GLY A 534 13.99 14.89 -4.90
CA GLY A 534 14.53 13.53 -4.84
C GLY A 534 14.74 13.05 -3.40
N PHE A 535 14.51 11.77 -3.17
CA PHE A 535 14.77 11.05 -1.92
C PHE A 535 15.28 9.64 -2.20
N THR A 536 15.54 8.86 -1.16
CA THR A 536 15.94 7.46 -1.29
C THR A 536 14.85 6.57 -0.72
N VAL A 537 14.41 5.58 -1.49
CA VAL A 537 13.63 4.45 -1.00
C VAL A 537 14.62 3.39 -0.54
N ASP A 538 14.58 3.03 0.73
CA ASP A 538 15.47 2.04 1.29
C ASP A 538 15.03 0.62 0.87
N GLY A 539 16.00 -0.18 0.43
CA GLY A 539 15.85 -1.61 0.21
C GLY A 539 16.34 -2.41 1.42
N MET A 540 15.92 -3.66 1.50
CA MET A 540 16.42 -4.58 2.52
C MET A 540 17.95 -4.71 2.40
N PRO A 541 18.72 -4.62 3.50
CA PRO A 541 20.17 -4.73 3.46
C PRO A 541 20.64 -6.05 2.80
N TYR A 542 21.65 -5.95 1.96
CA TYR A 542 22.26 -7.14 1.37
C TYR A 542 23.23 -7.77 2.39
N PRO A 543 23.27 -9.12 2.53
CA PRO A 543 24.13 -9.77 3.52
C PRO A 543 25.62 -9.63 3.16
N ASP A 544 26.49 -9.58 4.16
CA ASP A 544 27.95 -9.57 3.99
C ASP A 544 28.53 -10.88 3.45
N GLY A 545 27.73 -11.93 3.50
CA GLY A 545 28.08 -13.24 2.97
C GLY A 545 27.00 -14.27 3.24
N PHE A 546 27.15 -15.44 2.61
CA PHE A 546 26.20 -16.55 2.74
C PHE A 546 26.86 -17.92 2.62
N LEU A 547 26.30 -18.88 3.37
CA LEU A 547 26.61 -20.29 3.22
C LEU A 547 25.95 -20.82 1.94
N SER A 548 26.65 -21.61 1.15
CA SER A 548 26.10 -22.30 0.00
C SER A 548 26.32 -23.81 0.12
N TRP A 549 25.32 -24.59 -0.28
CA TRP A 549 25.39 -26.04 -0.30
C TRP A 549 24.66 -26.62 -1.50
N GLY A 550 24.98 -27.83 -1.88
CA GLY A 550 24.33 -28.52 -2.97
C GLY A 550 24.43 -30.04 -2.86
N LEU A 551 23.40 -30.71 -3.36
CA LEU A 551 23.32 -32.16 -3.51
C LEU A 551 22.92 -32.48 -4.95
N GLY A 552 23.75 -33.24 -5.66
CA GLY A 552 23.54 -33.66 -7.04
C GLY A 552 23.34 -35.16 -7.15
N LEU A 553 22.45 -35.58 -8.07
CA LEU A 553 22.25 -36.95 -8.52
C LEU A 553 22.33 -36.99 -10.03
N GLY A 554 23.15 -37.86 -10.58
CA GLY A 554 23.32 -38.07 -12.01
C GLY A 554 23.04 -39.52 -12.40
N TYR A 555 22.47 -39.71 -13.59
CA TYR A 555 22.32 -41.03 -14.19
C TYR A 555 22.73 -40.98 -15.65
N ARG A 556 23.68 -41.86 -16.04
CA ARG A 556 24.19 -41.97 -17.39
C ARG A 556 23.81 -43.29 -18.05
N ARG A 557 23.31 -43.19 -19.29
CA ARG A 557 23.00 -44.35 -20.14
C ARG A 557 23.38 -44.04 -21.60
N GLY A 558 24.43 -44.68 -22.09
CA GLY A 558 24.96 -44.36 -23.40
C GLY A 558 25.45 -42.92 -23.47
N GLU A 559 25.05 -42.19 -24.51
CA GLU A 559 25.38 -40.79 -24.73
C GLU A 559 24.49 -39.82 -23.94
N SER A 560 23.45 -40.31 -23.24
CA SER A 560 22.53 -39.49 -22.46
C SER A 560 22.94 -39.43 -20.99
N HIS A 561 22.97 -38.21 -20.45
CA HIS A 561 23.21 -37.96 -19.04
C HIS A 561 22.03 -37.12 -18.47
N TRP A 562 21.41 -37.65 -17.43
CA TRP A 562 20.31 -37.03 -16.69
C TRP A 562 20.81 -36.58 -15.34
N TYR A 563 20.38 -35.43 -14.86
CA TYR A 563 20.74 -34.94 -13.54
C TYR A 563 19.60 -34.28 -12.84
N LEU A 564 19.62 -34.37 -11.51
CA LEU A 564 18.75 -33.70 -10.56
C LEU A 564 19.62 -33.07 -9.47
N ARG A 565 19.38 -31.81 -9.15
CA ARG A 565 20.17 -31.12 -8.13
C ARG A 565 19.29 -30.24 -7.23
N GLY A 566 19.59 -30.23 -5.92
CA GLY A 566 19.14 -29.24 -4.95
C GLY A 566 20.30 -28.37 -4.53
N ASN A 567 20.15 -27.06 -4.57
CA ASN A 567 21.10 -26.08 -4.06
C ASN A 567 20.43 -25.18 -3.04
N GLY A 568 21.15 -24.82 -1.98
CA GLY A 568 20.70 -23.86 -0.98
C GLY A 568 21.73 -22.77 -0.72
N GLN A 569 21.24 -21.61 -0.35
CA GLN A 569 22.04 -20.49 0.18
C GLN A 569 21.33 -19.96 1.42
N ASP A 570 22.10 -19.62 2.45
CA ASP A 570 21.61 -19.14 3.74
C ASP A 570 22.54 -18.02 4.25
N SER A 571 21.97 -16.88 4.55
CA SER A 571 22.67 -15.72 5.12
C SER A 571 22.11 -15.26 6.47
N GLY A 572 21.13 -15.98 7.02
CA GLY A 572 20.45 -15.63 8.26
C GLY A 572 19.24 -14.72 8.07
N ASN A 573 19.27 -13.77 7.13
CA ASN A 573 18.13 -12.91 6.76
C ASN A 573 17.56 -13.21 5.36
N ALA A 574 18.26 -14.03 4.59
CA ALA A 574 17.81 -14.47 3.26
C ALA A 574 18.17 -15.93 3.03
N ASP A 575 17.15 -16.71 2.70
CA ASP A 575 17.27 -18.12 2.35
C ASP A 575 16.90 -18.29 0.89
N ARG A 576 17.66 -19.09 0.15
CA ARG A 576 17.31 -19.52 -1.20
C ARG A 576 17.43 -21.02 -1.34
N PHE A 577 16.46 -21.62 -1.97
CA PHE A 577 16.51 -23.01 -2.37
C PHE A 577 16.18 -23.15 -3.86
N THR A 578 16.98 -23.92 -4.59
CA THR A 578 16.81 -24.15 -6.03
C THR A 578 16.78 -25.64 -6.31
N VAL A 579 15.74 -26.11 -6.95
CA VAL A 579 15.70 -27.46 -7.54
C VAL A 579 15.91 -27.32 -9.03
N SER A 580 16.81 -28.13 -9.58
CA SER A 580 17.07 -28.17 -11.01
C SER A 580 17.13 -29.60 -11.54
N ALA A 581 16.67 -29.77 -12.77
CA ALA A 581 16.76 -31.02 -13.50
C ALA A 581 17.18 -30.76 -14.94
N GLY A 582 17.92 -31.68 -15.54
CA GLY A 582 18.36 -31.50 -16.91
C GLY A 582 18.80 -32.80 -17.58
N VAL A 583 19.01 -32.70 -18.88
CA VAL A 583 19.49 -33.77 -19.73
C VAL A 583 20.58 -33.26 -20.66
N ARG A 584 21.54 -34.08 -20.93
CA ARG A 584 22.57 -33.87 -21.92
C ARG A 584 22.64 -35.05 -22.87
N ILE A 585 22.92 -34.79 -24.12
CA ILE A 585 23.21 -35.77 -25.15
C ILE A 585 24.60 -35.47 -25.71
N GLY A 586 25.52 -36.40 -25.56
CA GLY A 586 26.87 -36.32 -26.10
C GLY A 586 26.94 -36.73 -27.57
N PHE A 587 27.94 -36.23 -28.30
CA PHE A 587 28.19 -36.60 -29.70
C PHE A 587 29.70 -36.55 -30.01
#